data_cb40c50feb5c5a2fff37b794e13e5e1d
#
_entry.id   cb40c50feb5c5a2fff37b794e13e5e1d
#
_cell.length_a   1.000
_cell.length_b   1.000
_cell.length_c   1.000
_cell.angle_alpha   90.00
_cell.angle_beta   90.00
_cell.angle_gamma   90.00
#
_symmetry.space_group_name_H-M   'P 1'
#
loop_
_entity.id
_entity.type
_entity.pdbx_description
1 polymer ?
#
loop_
_entity_poly.entity_id
_entity_poly.type
_entity_poly.pdbx_seq_one_letter_code
_entity_poly.pdbx_strand_id
1 'polypeptide(L)'
;NNAIVEEHVFRDRVLSVLATVEQTYWEVVFANENLKVAEAALKAAQELGASNRAKAKAGIMSLVDVLQAEAAVASRVEQVLVADKAIRDQEDQLRRLLNPGEENLRQDVRVTPVDKPVVALEPISLEEAIDTAIELRPEIAQAKKNTETSELNTKFAKNQILPTLSLQGTMGLAGLGGDYADSVNKNFSGDYYNYGGGLVLSYPLGN
;
A
#
# COMPACT_ATOMS: atom_id res chain seq x y z
N ASN A 1 21.09 -9.55 2.30
CA ASN A 1 20.25 -8.62 3.14
C ASN A 1 19.13 -7.95 2.35
N ASN A 2 19.37 -7.49 1.10
CA ASN A 2 18.32 -6.80 0.33
C ASN A 2 17.08 -7.68 0.09
N ALA A 3 17.25 -8.96 -0.24
CA ALA A 3 16.12 -9.88 -0.45
C ALA A 3 15.27 -10.07 0.81
N ILE A 4 15.87 -10.06 2.00
CA ILE A 4 15.15 -10.16 3.28
C ILE A 4 14.38 -8.86 3.56
N VAL A 5 14.99 -7.72 3.24
CA VAL A 5 14.30 -6.40 3.36
C VAL A 5 13.09 -6.35 2.44
N GLU A 6 13.22 -6.80 1.19
CA GLU A 6 12.12 -6.85 0.22
C GLU A 6 10.98 -7.79 0.69
N GLU A 7 11.30 -8.91 1.34
CA GLU A 7 10.29 -9.79 1.93
C GLU A 7 9.49 -9.09 3.04
N HIS A 8 10.16 -8.35 3.93
CA HIS A 8 9.49 -7.58 4.98
C HIS A 8 8.63 -6.45 4.41
N VAL A 9 9.12 -5.75 3.37
CA VAL A 9 8.35 -4.71 2.66
C VAL A 9 7.10 -5.32 2.01
N PHE A 10 7.23 -6.48 1.38
CA PHE A 10 6.08 -7.18 0.79
C PHE A 10 5.06 -7.58 1.85
N ARG A 11 5.51 -8.14 2.97
CA ARG A 11 4.63 -8.54 4.08
C ARG A 11 3.89 -7.34 4.69
N ASP A 12 4.58 -6.23 4.91
CA ASP A 12 3.99 -4.96 5.36
C ASP A 12 2.93 -4.47 4.38
N ARG A 13 3.23 -4.50 3.07
CA ARG A 13 2.27 -4.12 2.04
C ARG A 13 1.01 -4.98 2.04
N VAL A 14 1.16 -6.30 2.19
CA VAL A 14 0.02 -7.23 2.28
C VAL A 14 -0.84 -6.92 3.48
N LEU A 15 -0.24 -6.73 4.66
CA LEU A 15 -0.99 -6.38 5.89
C LEU A 15 -1.72 -5.04 5.76
N SER A 16 -1.08 -4.03 5.17
CA SER A 16 -1.70 -2.72 4.91
C SER A 16 -2.89 -2.82 3.96
N VAL A 17 -2.78 -3.62 2.89
CA VAL A 17 -3.89 -3.86 1.95
C VAL A 17 -5.03 -4.59 2.64
N LEU A 18 -4.75 -5.64 3.40
CA LEU A 18 -5.77 -6.39 4.14
C LEU A 18 -6.51 -5.50 5.14
N ALA A 19 -5.78 -4.69 5.92
CA ALA A 19 -6.39 -3.74 6.85
C ALA A 19 -7.28 -2.71 6.13
N THR A 20 -6.84 -2.23 4.96
CA THR A 20 -7.63 -1.29 4.16
C THR A 20 -8.91 -1.94 3.61
N VAL A 21 -8.83 -3.20 3.15
CA VAL A 21 -10.00 -3.96 2.68
C VAL A 21 -10.98 -4.19 3.83
N GLU A 22 -10.50 -4.60 4.99
CA GLU A 22 -11.34 -4.82 6.18
C GLU A 22 -12.02 -3.53 6.63
N GLN A 23 -11.28 -2.42 6.72
CA GLN A 23 -11.83 -1.11 7.05
C GLN A 23 -12.91 -0.69 6.05
N THR A 24 -12.63 -0.81 4.74
CA THR A 24 -13.60 -0.45 3.70
C THR A 24 -14.85 -1.34 3.76
N TYR A 25 -14.70 -2.63 4.08
CA TYR A 25 -15.83 -3.52 4.29
C TYR A 25 -16.73 -3.04 5.44
N TRP A 26 -16.15 -2.67 6.58
CA TRP A 26 -16.92 -2.14 7.71
C TRP A 26 -17.55 -0.79 7.41
N GLU A 27 -16.95 0.04 6.53
CA GLU A 27 -17.59 1.27 6.03
C GLU A 27 -18.83 0.95 5.16
N VAL A 28 -18.82 -0.13 4.36
CA VAL A 28 -20.01 -0.61 3.65
C VAL A 28 -21.09 -1.05 4.62
N VAL A 29 -20.74 -1.80 5.67
CA VAL A 29 -21.68 -2.20 6.74
C VAL A 29 -22.31 -0.96 7.41
N PHE A 30 -21.47 -0.01 7.81
CA PHE A 30 -21.91 1.23 8.42
C PHE A 30 -22.85 2.04 7.52
N ALA A 31 -22.51 2.19 6.24
CA ALA A 31 -23.34 2.90 5.26
C ALA A 31 -24.74 2.26 5.10
N ASN A 32 -24.79 0.92 5.08
CA ASN A 32 -26.05 0.18 5.01
C ASN A 32 -26.93 0.38 6.29
N GLU A 33 -26.32 0.36 7.47
CA GLU A 33 -27.06 0.63 8.70
C GLU A 33 -27.52 2.10 8.77
N ASN A 34 -26.72 3.04 8.29
CA ASN A 34 -27.08 4.45 8.23
C ASN A 34 -28.26 4.71 7.28
N LEU A 35 -28.33 3.99 6.14
CA LEU A 35 -29.49 4.06 5.24
C LEU A 35 -30.77 3.63 5.97
N LYS A 36 -30.74 2.53 6.72
CA LYS A 36 -31.91 2.07 7.51
C LYS A 36 -32.38 3.12 8.52
N VAL A 37 -31.42 3.79 9.17
CA VAL A 37 -31.74 4.89 10.12
C VAL A 37 -32.36 6.07 9.38
N ALA A 38 -31.83 6.45 8.20
CA ALA A 38 -32.37 7.52 7.39
C ALA A 38 -33.79 7.21 6.89
N GLU A 39 -34.05 5.98 6.45
CA GLU A 39 -35.38 5.52 6.04
C GLU A 39 -36.40 5.52 7.20
N ALA A 40 -35.96 5.07 8.38
CA ALA A 40 -36.81 5.12 9.59
C ALA A 40 -37.15 6.56 9.98
N ALA A 41 -36.17 7.47 9.88
CA ALA A 41 -36.37 8.90 10.14
C ALA A 41 -37.31 9.55 9.11
N LEU A 42 -37.19 9.17 7.81
CA LEU A 42 -38.14 9.62 6.78
C LEU A 42 -39.57 9.14 7.06
N LYS A 43 -39.72 7.87 7.42
CA LYS A 43 -41.03 7.30 7.77
C LYS A 43 -41.67 8.04 8.92
N ALA A 44 -40.91 8.28 10.00
CA ALA A 44 -41.41 9.07 11.17
C ALA A 44 -41.81 10.49 10.77
N ALA A 45 -41.04 11.18 9.93
CA ALA A 45 -41.35 12.51 9.43
C ALA A 45 -42.64 12.51 8.57
N GLN A 46 -42.84 11.50 7.72
CA GLN A 46 -44.03 11.32 6.91
C GLN A 46 -45.27 11.10 7.77
N GLU A 47 -45.17 10.26 8.79
CA GLU A 47 -46.26 10.02 9.75
C GLU A 47 -46.65 11.31 10.51
N LEU A 48 -45.66 12.08 10.98
CA LEU A 48 -45.87 13.37 11.61
C LEU A 48 -46.53 14.37 10.64
N GLY A 49 -46.04 14.47 9.41
CA GLY A 49 -46.58 15.33 8.36
C GLY A 49 -48.06 14.98 8.05
N ALA A 50 -48.37 13.68 7.97
CA ALA A 50 -49.75 13.22 7.77
C ALA A 50 -50.65 13.60 8.96
N SER A 51 -50.17 13.41 10.19
CA SER A 51 -50.90 13.82 11.43
C SER A 51 -51.14 15.32 11.45
N ASN A 52 -50.14 16.15 11.17
CA ASN A 52 -50.27 17.61 11.16
C ASN A 52 -51.26 18.08 10.09
N ARG A 53 -51.23 17.44 8.91
CA ARG A 53 -52.18 17.74 7.82
C ARG A 53 -53.63 17.39 8.21
N ALA A 54 -53.85 16.29 8.92
CA ALA A 54 -55.15 15.89 9.43
C ALA A 54 -55.65 16.87 10.50
N LYS A 55 -54.81 17.30 11.43
CA LYS A 55 -55.13 18.30 12.46
C LYS A 55 -55.45 19.68 11.88
N ALA A 56 -54.70 20.09 10.82
CA ALA A 56 -54.98 21.34 10.13
C ALA A 56 -56.35 21.32 9.41
N LYS A 57 -56.71 20.18 8.78
CA LYS A 57 -58.03 19.99 8.18
C LYS A 57 -59.16 20.06 9.21
N ALA A 58 -58.90 19.64 10.44
CA ALA A 58 -59.82 19.73 11.57
C ALA A 58 -59.83 21.13 12.25
N GLY A 59 -59.04 22.07 11.74
CA GLY A 59 -58.94 23.44 12.31
C GLY A 59 -58.14 23.54 13.61
N ILE A 60 -57.41 22.49 14.00
CA ILE A 60 -56.67 22.39 15.28
C ILE A 60 -55.21 22.84 15.13
N MET A 61 -54.69 22.96 13.87
CA MET A 61 -53.29 23.29 13.61
C MET A 61 -53.20 24.33 12.47
N SER A 62 -52.14 25.16 12.50
CA SER A 62 -51.90 26.17 11.48
C SER A 62 -51.36 25.57 10.18
N LEU A 63 -51.58 26.23 9.04
CA LEU A 63 -50.97 25.84 7.76
C LEU A 63 -49.45 25.99 7.77
N VAL A 64 -48.92 26.89 8.59
CA VAL A 64 -47.45 27.07 8.75
C VAL A 64 -46.82 25.83 9.35
N ASP A 65 -47.44 25.20 10.34
CA ASP A 65 -46.94 23.97 10.95
C ASP A 65 -46.99 22.79 9.99
N VAL A 66 -47.97 22.77 9.09
CA VAL A 66 -48.04 21.75 8.00
C VAL A 66 -46.88 21.93 7.01
N LEU A 67 -46.62 23.18 6.57
CA LEU A 67 -45.54 23.50 5.66
C LEU A 67 -44.17 23.17 6.27
N GLN A 68 -43.96 23.43 7.57
CA GLN A 68 -42.74 23.06 8.28
C GLN A 68 -42.55 21.52 8.30
N ALA A 69 -43.62 20.77 8.55
CA ALA A 69 -43.53 19.30 8.52
C ALA A 69 -43.25 18.76 7.11
N GLU A 70 -43.82 19.37 6.08
CA GLU A 70 -43.56 19.00 4.67
C GLU A 70 -42.10 19.31 4.27
N ALA A 71 -41.58 20.47 4.71
CA ALA A 71 -40.17 20.80 4.52
C ALA A 71 -39.25 19.81 5.24
N ALA A 72 -39.61 19.38 6.46
CA ALA A 72 -38.86 18.34 7.17
C ALA A 72 -38.87 16.98 6.42
N VAL A 73 -40.03 16.59 5.86
CA VAL A 73 -40.11 15.37 5.02
C VAL A 73 -39.18 15.50 3.82
N ALA A 74 -39.18 16.61 3.08
CA ALA A 74 -38.32 16.85 1.94
C ALA A 74 -36.81 16.73 2.31
N SER A 75 -36.43 17.31 3.44
CA SER A 75 -35.05 17.18 3.95
C SER A 75 -34.67 15.72 4.29
N ARG A 76 -35.62 14.92 4.83
CA ARG A 76 -35.36 13.50 5.09
C ARG A 76 -35.26 12.67 3.82
N VAL A 77 -36.01 13.00 2.76
CA VAL A 77 -35.86 12.38 1.42
C VAL A 77 -34.46 12.62 0.89
N GLU A 78 -33.95 13.85 0.98
CA GLU A 78 -32.56 14.16 0.60
C GLU A 78 -31.56 13.32 1.37
N GLN A 79 -31.73 13.19 2.70
CA GLN A 79 -30.83 12.37 3.53
C GLN A 79 -30.81 10.89 3.13
N VAL A 80 -31.96 10.32 2.75
CA VAL A 80 -32.03 8.94 2.23
C VAL A 80 -31.27 8.81 0.91
N LEU A 81 -31.40 9.78 0.01
CA LEU A 81 -30.66 9.76 -1.27
C LEU A 81 -29.14 9.88 -1.05
N VAL A 82 -28.73 10.72 -0.13
CA VAL A 82 -27.31 10.87 0.27
C VAL A 82 -26.78 9.58 0.89
N ALA A 83 -27.57 8.92 1.74
CA ALA A 83 -27.20 7.65 2.35
C ALA A 83 -27.09 6.51 1.31
N ASP A 84 -28.04 6.41 0.35
CA ASP A 84 -27.95 5.42 -0.75
C ASP A 84 -26.71 5.66 -1.63
N LYS A 85 -26.42 6.94 -1.92
CA LYS A 85 -25.16 7.27 -2.64
C LYS A 85 -23.93 6.86 -1.87
N ALA A 86 -23.87 7.08 -0.56
CA ALA A 86 -22.73 6.70 0.27
C ALA A 86 -22.46 5.20 0.22
N ILE A 87 -23.51 4.36 0.19
CA ILE A 87 -23.34 2.90 0.01
C ILE A 87 -22.63 2.61 -1.32
N ARG A 88 -23.08 3.20 -2.42
CA ARG A 88 -22.49 2.97 -3.75
C ARG A 88 -21.02 3.40 -3.80
N ASP A 89 -20.71 4.55 -3.21
CA ASP A 89 -19.34 5.06 -3.15
C ASP A 89 -18.41 4.08 -2.39
N GLN A 90 -18.86 3.50 -1.27
CA GLN A 90 -18.10 2.52 -0.50
C GLN A 90 -18.02 1.16 -1.20
N GLU A 91 -19.09 0.70 -1.84
CA GLU A 91 -19.10 -0.51 -2.66
C GLU A 91 -18.07 -0.40 -3.81
N ASP A 92 -18.01 0.74 -4.48
CA ASP A 92 -17.06 0.98 -5.58
C ASP A 92 -15.62 1.04 -5.09
N GLN A 93 -15.40 1.58 -3.88
CA GLN A 93 -14.09 1.57 -3.25
C GLN A 93 -13.65 0.15 -2.89
N LEU A 94 -14.55 -0.64 -2.31
CA LEU A 94 -14.28 -2.04 -1.98
C LEU A 94 -13.99 -2.88 -3.22
N ARG A 95 -14.76 -2.70 -4.30
CA ARG A 95 -14.52 -3.37 -5.59
C ARG A 95 -13.15 -3.04 -6.17
N ARG A 96 -12.73 -1.77 -6.11
CA ARG A 96 -11.39 -1.37 -6.57
C ARG A 96 -10.26 -2.05 -5.79
N LEU A 97 -10.43 -2.21 -4.48
CA LEU A 97 -9.46 -2.88 -3.62
C LEU A 97 -9.39 -4.39 -3.88
N LEU A 98 -10.54 -5.02 -4.07
CA LEU A 98 -10.64 -6.47 -4.33
C LEU A 98 -10.20 -6.85 -5.74
N ASN A 99 -10.24 -5.91 -6.69
CA ASN A 99 -9.91 -6.11 -8.10
C ASN A 99 -10.43 -7.43 -8.69
N PRO A 100 -11.77 -7.64 -8.72
CA PRO A 100 -12.37 -8.94 -9.04
C PRO A 100 -12.29 -9.33 -10.53
N GLY A 101 -11.43 -8.67 -11.32
CA GLY A 101 -11.28 -8.86 -12.76
C GLY A 101 -12.24 -7.99 -13.59
N GLU A 102 -11.88 -7.74 -14.87
CA GLU A 102 -12.61 -6.81 -15.73
C GLU A 102 -14.09 -7.16 -15.94
N GLU A 103 -14.42 -8.43 -15.97
CA GLU A 103 -15.79 -8.91 -16.20
C GLU A 103 -16.72 -8.55 -15.04
N ASN A 104 -16.23 -8.62 -13.81
CA ASN A 104 -17.00 -8.29 -12.59
C ASN A 104 -17.02 -6.79 -12.30
N LEU A 105 -16.05 -6.01 -12.82
CA LEU A 105 -16.04 -4.55 -12.69
C LEU A 105 -17.13 -3.87 -13.53
N ARG A 106 -17.58 -4.51 -14.62
CA ARG A 106 -18.62 -3.99 -15.53
C ARG A 106 -20.03 -4.32 -15.07
N GLN A 107 -20.21 -5.23 -14.11
CA GLN A 107 -21.53 -5.59 -13.60
C GLN A 107 -21.89 -4.68 -12.42
N ASP A 108 -23.11 -4.14 -12.45
CA ASP A 108 -23.69 -3.39 -11.31
C ASP A 108 -24.13 -4.38 -10.21
N VAL A 109 -23.13 -5.06 -9.61
CA VAL A 109 -23.37 -6.03 -8.52
C VAL A 109 -23.30 -5.29 -7.21
N ARG A 110 -24.40 -5.28 -6.45
CA ARG A 110 -24.40 -4.76 -5.07
C ARG A 110 -23.70 -5.71 -4.12
N VAL A 111 -22.90 -5.15 -3.22
CA VAL A 111 -22.24 -5.89 -2.15
C VAL A 111 -23.18 -5.89 -0.94
N THR A 112 -23.71 -7.06 -0.57
CA THR A 112 -24.53 -7.18 0.64
C THR A 112 -23.66 -7.72 1.78
N PRO A 113 -23.30 -6.91 2.77
CA PRO A 113 -22.56 -7.39 3.94
C PRO A 113 -23.43 -8.35 4.75
N VAL A 114 -22.83 -9.46 5.19
CA VAL A 114 -23.52 -10.48 5.99
C VAL A 114 -23.18 -10.39 7.48
N ASP A 115 -22.05 -9.76 7.81
CA ASP A 115 -21.54 -9.66 9.16
C ASP A 115 -22.22 -8.54 9.93
N LYS A 116 -22.35 -8.75 11.25
CA LYS A 116 -22.81 -7.72 12.18
C LYS A 116 -21.66 -7.33 13.09
N PRO A 117 -21.49 -6.02 13.40
CA PRO A 117 -20.45 -5.59 14.31
C PRO A 117 -20.69 -6.18 15.70
N VAL A 118 -19.68 -6.91 16.20
CA VAL A 118 -19.66 -7.39 17.58
C VAL A 118 -18.72 -6.50 18.37
N VAL A 119 -19.28 -5.76 19.32
CA VAL A 119 -18.47 -4.93 20.22
C VAL A 119 -18.03 -5.78 21.39
N ALA A 120 -16.89 -6.44 21.29
CA ALA A 120 -16.23 -7.09 22.42
C ALA A 120 -15.28 -6.06 23.06
N LEU A 121 -15.61 -5.60 24.26
CA LEU A 121 -14.74 -4.75 25.07
C LEU A 121 -13.75 -5.67 25.83
N GLU A 122 -12.76 -6.21 25.12
CA GLU A 122 -11.65 -6.86 25.79
C GLU A 122 -10.66 -5.78 26.27
N PRO A 123 -10.27 -5.78 27.55
CA PRO A 123 -9.28 -4.86 28.06
C PRO A 123 -7.92 -5.21 27.42
N ILE A 124 -7.43 -4.33 26.55
CA ILE A 124 -6.12 -4.48 25.94
C ILE A 124 -5.08 -3.90 26.90
N SER A 125 -4.12 -4.75 27.34
CA SER A 125 -2.93 -4.27 28.06
C SER A 125 -2.03 -3.52 27.08
N LEU A 126 -1.76 -2.25 27.38
CA LEU A 126 -0.88 -1.44 26.52
C LEU A 126 0.53 -2.03 26.46
N GLU A 127 1.03 -2.57 27.56
CA GLU A 127 2.37 -3.15 27.65
C GLU A 127 2.50 -4.39 26.77
N GLU A 128 1.55 -5.33 26.87
CA GLU A 128 1.52 -6.53 26.02
C GLU A 128 1.33 -6.19 24.54
N ALA A 129 0.54 -5.15 24.22
CA ALA A 129 0.36 -4.71 22.85
C ALA A 129 1.65 -4.12 22.26
N ILE A 130 2.42 -3.37 23.05
CA ILE A 130 3.71 -2.82 22.64
C ILE A 130 4.73 -3.94 22.42
N ASP A 131 4.85 -4.89 23.33
CA ASP A 131 5.78 -6.01 23.22
C ASP A 131 5.47 -6.87 21.99
N THR A 132 4.19 -7.18 21.78
CA THR A 132 3.71 -7.89 20.58
C THR A 132 4.03 -7.12 19.30
N ALA A 133 3.85 -5.79 19.32
CA ALA A 133 4.16 -4.95 18.16
C ALA A 133 5.66 -4.92 17.85
N ILE A 134 6.52 -4.86 18.85
CA ILE A 134 8.00 -4.89 18.68
C ILE A 134 8.46 -6.23 18.08
N GLU A 135 7.80 -7.32 18.44
CA GLU A 135 8.16 -8.66 17.96
C GLU A 135 7.61 -8.94 16.55
N LEU A 136 6.36 -8.59 16.29
CA LEU A 136 5.65 -9.05 15.09
C LEU A 136 5.62 -8.02 13.94
N ARG A 137 5.86 -6.73 14.19
CA ARG A 137 5.76 -5.73 13.14
C ARG A 137 6.89 -5.83 12.11
N PRO A 138 6.54 -5.97 10.80
CA PRO A 138 7.53 -6.08 9.73
C PRO A 138 8.44 -4.84 9.63
N GLU A 139 7.93 -3.65 9.95
CA GLU A 139 8.67 -2.38 9.90
C GLU A 139 9.83 -2.38 10.91
N ILE A 140 9.65 -2.98 12.09
CA ILE A 140 10.69 -3.12 13.10
C ILE A 140 11.80 -4.07 12.60
N ALA A 141 11.39 -5.20 12.00
CA ALA A 141 12.33 -6.15 11.43
C ALA A 141 13.11 -5.52 10.26
N GLN A 142 12.44 -4.76 9.38
CA GLN A 142 13.07 -4.00 8.30
C GLN A 142 14.07 -2.97 8.83
N ALA A 143 13.70 -2.18 9.86
CA ALA A 143 14.58 -1.17 10.44
C ALA A 143 15.86 -1.81 11.02
N LYS A 144 15.75 -2.95 11.71
CA LYS A 144 16.91 -3.72 12.20
C LYS A 144 17.83 -4.15 11.06
N LYS A 145 17.27 -4.68 9.96
CA LYS A 145 18.05 -5.09 8.78
C LYS A 145 18.70 -3.93 8.04
N ASN A 146 18.05 -2.78 7.97
CA ASN A 146 18.64 -1.57 7.42
C ASN A 146 19.84 -1.08 8.26
N THR A 147 19.76 -1.18 9.59
CA THR A 147 20.89 -0.87 10.50
C THR A 147 22.07 -1.82 10.24
N GLU A 148 21.84 -3.13 10.18
CA GLU A 148 22.87 -4.11 9.85
C GLU A 148 23.53 -3.82 8.48
N THR A 149 22.72 -3.47 7.48
CA THR A 149 23.22 -3.10 6.15
C THR A 149 24.10 -1.85 6.20
N SER A 150 23.70 -0.85 6.98
CA SER A 150 24.47 0.38 7.16
C SER A 150 25.82 0.13 7.89
N GLU A 151 25.83 -0.79 8.87
CA GLU A 151 27.06 -1.23 9.52
C GLU A 151 27.99 -1.94 8.55
N LEU A 152 27.46 -2.84 7.70
CA LEU A 152 28.25 -3.51 6.66
C LEU A 152 28.81 -2.52 5.64
N ASN A 153 28.01 -1.54 5.20
CA ASN A 153 28.48 -0.49 4.31
C ASN A 153 29.59 0.36 4.94
N THR A 154 29.47 0.63 6.24
CA THR A 154 30.53 1.34 6.98
C THR A 154 31.83 0.52 7.06
N LYS A 155 31.75 -0.80 7.30
CA LYS A 155 32.91 -1.71 7.25
C LYS A 155 33.53 -1.75 5.85
N PHE A 156 32.69 -1.83 4.82
CA PHE A 156 33.14 -1.81 3.44
C PHE A 156 33.86 -0.51 3.08
N ALA A 157 33.28 0.65 3.43
CA ALA A 157 33.90 1.96 3.22
C ALA A 157 35.24 2.08 3.96
N LYS A 158 35.33 1.58 5.20
CA LYS A 158 36.60 1.53 5.95
C LYS A 158 37.65 0.65 5.28
N ASN A 159 37.26 -0.46 4.68
CA ASN A 159 38.17 -1.31 3.92
C ASN A 159 38.69 -0.61 2.64
N GLN A 160 37.90 0.21 1.99
CA GLN A 160 38.31 0.95 0.79
C GLN A 160 39.36 2.04 1.08
N ILE A 161 39.52 2.46 2.31
CA ILE A 161 40.56 3.41 2.74
C ILE A 161 41.93 2.70 2.90
N LEU A 162 41.93 1.37 2.97
CA LEU A 162 43.18 0.62 3.12
C LEU A 162 43.94 0.56 1.78
N PRO A 163 45.31 0.53 1.83
CA PRO A 163 46.12 0.35 0.64
C PRO A 163 45.84 -1.00 -0.01
N THR A 164 45.71 -1.00 -1.32
CA THR A 164 45.55 -2.22 -2.12
C THR A 164 46.87 -2.58 -2.82
N LEU A 165 47.30 -3.85 -2.68
CA LEU A 165 48.43 -4.40 -3.40
C LEU A 165 47.92 -5.40 -4.44
N SER A 166 48.17 -5.09 -5.71
CA SER A 166 47.79 -5.93 -6.85
C SER A 166 48.99 -6.49 -7.53
N LEU A 167 48.97 -7.78 -7.81
CA LEU A 167 49.93 -8.45 -8.72
C LEU A 167 49.36 -8.42 -10.12
N GLN A 168 50.07 -7.80 -11.05
CA GLN A 168 49.72 -7.76 -12.47
C GLN A 168 50.69 -8.59 -13.26
N GLY A 169 50.18 -9.46 -14.13
CA GLY A 169 50.95 -10.20 -15.10
C GLY A 169 50.39 -9.94 -16.52
N THR A 170 51.24 -9.59 -17.44
CA THR A 170 50.89 -9.42 -18.84
C THR A 170 51.70 -10.36 -19.71
N MET A 171 51.03 -11.00 -20.65
CA MET A 171 51.66 -11.82 -21.69
C MET A 171 51.02 -11.44 -23.01
N GLY A 172 51.83 -11.16 -23.98
CA GLY A 172 51.39 -10.82 -25.32
C GLY A 172 52.25 -11.52 -26.38
N LEU A 173 51.61 -11.85 -27.49
CA LEU A 173 52.26 -12.30 -28.71
C LEU A 173 52.23 -11.18 -29.73
N ALA A 174 53.29 -10.96 -30.47
CA ALA A 174 53.35 -9.96 -31.50
C ALA A 174 53.81 -10.60 -32.80
N GLY A 175 53.15 -10.31 -33.92
CA GLY A 175 53.56 -10.72 -35.26
C GLY A 175 53.98 -9.49 -36.05
N LEU A 176 55.26 -9.47 -36.50
CA LEU A 176 55.75 -8.43 -37.38
C LEU A 176 56.08 -9.09 -38.72
N GLY A 177 55.34 -8.77 -39.78
CA GLY A 177 55.54 -9.38 -41.14
C GLY A 177 55.51 -8.33 -42.24
N GLY A 178 55.96 -8.71 -43.44
CA GLY A 178 55.94 -7.86 -44.62
C GLY A 178 54.54 -7.61 -45.20
N ASP A 179 53.57 -8.50 -44.86
CA ASP A 179 52.17 -8.39 -45.20
C ASP A 179 51.27 -8.88 -44.05
N TYR A 180 49.94 -8.78 -44.21
CA TYR A 180 48.98 -9.17 -43.19
C TYR A 180 49.02 -10.66 -42.84
N ALA A 181 49.12 -11.50 -43.85
CA ALA A 181 49.16 -12.96 -43.68
C ALA A 181 50.44 -13.43 -42.95
N ASP A 182 51.55 -12.86 -43.27
CA ASP A 182 52.83 -13.12 -42.61
C ASP A 182 52.82 -12.62 -41.15
N SER A 183 52.25 -11.48 -40.92
CA SER A 183 52.09 -10.93 -39.55
C SER A 183 51.18 -11.80 -38.67
N VAL A 184 50.09 -12.32 -39.21
CA VAL A 184 49.17 -13.24 -38.48
C VAL A 184 49.87 -14.55 -38.17
N ASN A 185 50.55 -15.16 -39.14
CA ASN A 185 51.28 -16.39 -38.94
C ASN A 185 52.40 -16.24 -37.91
N LYS A 186 53.18 -15.17 -37.97
CA LYS A 186 54.25 -14.89 -37.00
C LYS A 186 53.71 -14.58 -35.60
N ASN A 187 52.47 -14.07 -35.48
CA ASN A 187 51.83 -13.87 -34.19
C ASN A 187 51.50 -15.20 -33.49
N PHE A 188 51.17 -16.24 -34.25
CA PHE A 188 50.89 -17.57 -33.71
C PHE A 188 52.15 -18.50 -33.65
N SER A 189 53.26 -18.14 -34.29
CA SER A 189 54.52 -18.95 -34.22
C SER A 189 55.17 -18.84 -32.84
N GLY A 190 54.86 -17.77 -32.07
CA GLY A 190 55.46 -17.53 -30.76
C GLY A 190 56.91 -16.99 -30.83
N ASP A 191 57.37 -16.59 -32.01
CA ASP A 191 58.74 -16.07 -32.18
C ASP A 191 58.96 -14.71 -31.56
N TYR A 192 57.87 -13.95 -31.45
CA TYR A 192 57.84 -12.63 -30.78
C TYR A 192 56.86 -12.63 -29.66
N TYR A 193 57.34 -12.70 -28.45
CA TYR A 193 56.51 -12.62 -27.25
C TYR A 193 57.00 -11.52 -26.32
N ASN A 194 56.08 -10.93 -25.60
CA ASN A 194 56.41 -10.06 -24.50
C ASN A 194 55.74 -10.57 -23.21
N TYR A 195 56.45 -10.46 -22.15
CA TYR A 195 55.89 -10.71 -20.82
C TYR A 195 56.31 -9.62 -19.86
N GLY A 196 55.43 -9.30 -18.94
CA GLY A 196 55.69 -8.35 -17.90
C GLY A 196 54.99 -8.76 -16.61
N GLY A 197 55.62 -8.44 -15.51
CA GLY A 197 55.03 -8.64 -14.21
C GLY A 197 55.34 -7.43 -13.33
N GLY A 198 54.40 -7.05 -12.50
CA GLY A 198 54.57 -5.91 -11.62
C GLY A 198 53.69 -6.00 -10.39
N LEU A 199 54.12 -5.33 -9.34
CA LEU A 199 53.32 -5.07 -8.15
C LEU A 199 52.85 -3.61 -8.19
N VAL A 200 51.53 -3.44 -8.09
CA VAL A 200 50.92 -2.11 -8.05
C VAL A 200 50.36 -1.89 -6.66
N LEU A 201 50.95 -0.93 -5.97
CA LEU A 201 50.45 -0.47 -4.67
C LEU A 201 49.62 0.80 -4.91
N SER A 202 48.30 0.75 -4.58
CA SER A 202 47.39 1.91 -4.64
C SER A 202 46.99 2.27 -3.24
N TYR A 203 47.12 3.56 -2.92
CA TYR A 203 46.68 4.14 -1.65
C TYR A 203 45.80 5.38 -1.88
N PRO A 204 44.54 5.39 -1.41
CA PRO A 204 43.66 6.55 -1.58
C PRO A 204 44.11 7.68 -0.65
N LEU A 205 44.66 8.74 -1.20
CA LEU A 205 45.06 9.96 -0.49
C LEU A 205 43.94 10.98 -0.50
N GLY A 206 42.95 10.78 0.34
CA GLY A 206 41.86 11.73 0.54
C GLY A 206 40.72 11.63 -0.50
N ASN A 207 39.54 11.79 -0.01
CA ASN A 207 38.29 11.93 -0.81
C ASN A 207 37.72 13.32 -0.58
#